data_9c10db2b61fdb6ed9556fd0d8dfc6d2f
#
_entry.id   9c10db2b61fdb6ed9556fd0d8dfc6d2f
#
_cell.length_a   1.000
_cell.length_b   1.000
_cell.length_c   1.000
_cell.angle_alpha   90.00
_cell.angle_beta   90.00
_cell.angle_gamma   90.00
#
_symmetry.space_group_name_H-M   'P 1'
#
loop_
_entity.id
_entity.type
_entity.pdbx_description
1 polymer ?
#
loop_
_entity_poly.entity_id
_entity_poly.type
_entity_poly.pdbx_seq_one_letter_code
_entity_poly.pdbx_strand_id
1 'polypeptide(L)'
;MTVRLGYKASAEQFGPRDLVEFAVAAEDHGFDFVATSDHFLPWRPATADGTGGHAPFALVWAAAVGERTRHVGIGTSVTTPTFRYNPAVAAQAVATLACLHPGRVWLGVGTGEALNEIAAGGAATWPPFAERFARLREALTLIRRLWSGEQTTFAGEYYAVTDAVISDLPETPVPILVAAGGPKVARYAGSDGDGLICTSGKGRELYADQLLPAFAEGARARAGDRAGRGDEPAEAPRVLELKLSYDEDLARAREDTRFWAPLSLDAEQKASATSPEALARAADALPLDTVVKRWIVGDDPDAVAAQIADYVRLGFTDLLIHAPGADQVRAQRLFARDLAPRLRAL
;
A
#
# COMPACT_ATOMS: atom_id res chain seq x y z
N MET A 1 21.15 8.03 3.94
CA MET A 1 19.91 7.59 4.63
C MET A 1 19.82 6.09 4.55
N THR A 2 19.51 5.39 5.63
CA THR A 2 19.32 3.93 5.59
C THR A 2 17.93 3.64 5.03
N VAL A 3 17.83 2.76 4.02
CA VAL A 3 16.57 2.31 3.44
C VAL A 3 15.75 1.55 4.48
N ARG A 4 14.45 1.88 4.62
CA ARG A 4 13.53 1.14 5.47
C ARG A 4 12.91 -0.01 4.70
N LEU A 5 12.81 -1.16 5.33
CA LEU A 5 12.35 -2.41 4.73
C LEU A 5 11.02 -2.82 5.36
N GLY A 6 9.97 -2.90 4.55
CA GLY A 6 8.64 -3.30 4.97
C GLY A 6 8.22 -4.64 4.39
N TYR A 7 7.31 -5.33 5.07
CA TYR A 7 6.66 -6.55 4.59
C TYR A 7 5.20 -6.29 4.20
N LYS A 8 4.83 -6.68 2.98
CA LYS A 8 3.44 -6.66 2.53
C LYS A 8 2.71 -7.95 2.89
N ALA A 9 1.76 -7.86 3.80
CA ALA A 9 0.82 -8.92 4.12
C ALA A 9 -0.27 -8.95 3.03
N SER A 10 -0.21 -9.94 2.14
CA SER A 10 -1.07 -10.02 0.95
C SER A 10 -2.45 -10.56 1.31
N ALA A 11 -3.38 -9.66 1.62
CA ALA A 11 -4.72 -9.97 2.12
C ALA A 11 -5.57 -10.79 1.15
N GLU A 12 -5.28 -10.74 -0.14
CA GLU A 12 -6.00 -11.48 -1.18
C GLU A 12 -5.59 -12.96 -1.26
N GLN A 13 -4.42 -13.28 -0.69
CA GLN A 13 -3.81 -14.61 -0.79
C GLN A 13 -4.03 -15.44 0.48
N PHE A 14 -4.07 -14.82 1.65
CA PHE A 14 -4.05 -15.52 2.94
C PHE A 14 -5.18 -15.09 3.86
N GLY A 15 -5.59 -16.01 4.73
CA GLY A 15 -6.59 -15.76 5.75
C GLY A 15 -6.09 -14.80 6.86
N PRO A 16 -7.01 -14.19 7.62
CA PRO A 16 -6.66 -13.15 8.58
C PRO A 16 -5.71 -13.62 9.69
N ARG A 17 -5.78 -14.87 10.12
CA ARG A 17 -4.88 -15.42 11.15
C ARG A 17 -3.46 -15.55 10.63
N ASP A 18 -3.29 -16.13 9.43
CA ASP A 18 -1.97 -16.30 8.82
C ASP A 18 -1.30 -14.95 8.57
N LEU A 19 -2.09 -13.96 8.10
CA LEU A 19 -1.57 -12.60 7.90
C LEU A 19 -1.07 -11.94 9.19
N VAL A 20 -1.67 -12.23 10.34
CA VAL A 20 -1.16 -11.74 11.65
C VAL A 20 0.14 -12.46 11.99
N GLU A 21 0.20 -13.79 11.85
CA GLU A 21 1.42 -14.55 12.14
C GLU A 21 2.58 -14.15 11.20
N PHE A 22 2.30 -13.87 9.92
CA PHE A 22 3.31 -13.36 9.00
C PHE A 22 3.81 -11.96 9.37
N ALA A 23 2.96 -11.09 9.91
CA ALA A 23 3.38 -9.78 10.39
C ALA A 23 4.26 -9.88 11.64
N VAL A 24 3.95 -10.81 12.56
CA VAL A 24 4.80 -11.11 13.72
C VAL A 24 6.16 -11.66 13.26
N ALA A 25 6.16 -12.63 12.35
CA ALA A 25 7.39 -13.17 11.78
C ALA A 25 8.23 -12.10 11.06
N ALA A 26 7.59 -11.12 10.40
CA ALA A 26 8.30 -10.00 9.78
C ALA A 26 9.03 -9.13 10.83
N GLU A 27 8.41 -8.85 11.97
CA GLU A 27 9.10 -8.17 13.08
C GLU A 27 10.31 -8.97 13.57
N ASP A 28 10.15 -10.28 13.77
CA ASP A 28 11.23 -11.18 14.21
C ASP A 28 12.38 -11.25 13.18
N HIS A 29 12.07 -11.10 11.90
CA HIS A 29 13.06 -11.04 10.82
C HIS A 29 13.64 -9.64 10.58
N GLY A 30 13.27 -8.64 11.41
CA GLY A 30 13.87 -7.31 11.39
C GLY A 30 13.33 -6.39 10.29
N PHE A 31 12.10 -6.58 9.84
CA PHE A 31 11.42 -5.58 9.02
C PHE A 31 11.05 -4.35 9.86
N ASP A 32 11.09 -3.16 9.25
CA ASP A 32 10.84 -1.89 9.94
C ASP A 32 9.35 -1.55 10.02
N PHE A 33 8.56 -2.07 9.06
CA PHE A 33 7.11 -1.85 9.00
C PHE A 33 6.39 -2.97 8.25
N VAL A 34 5.09 -3.05 8.47
CA VAL A 34 4.20 -3.98 7.77
C VAL A 34 3.00 -3.24 7.21
N ALA A 35 2.49 -3.70 6.08
CA ALA A 35 1.27 -3.15 5.49
C ALA A 35 0.43 -4.24 4.85
N THR A 36 -0.88 -4.02 4.78
CA THR A 36 -1.80 -4.90 4.07
C THR A 36 -2.61 -4.14 3.02
N SER A 37 -3.07 -4.85 2.01
CA SER A 37 -4.10 -4.36 1.08
C SER A 37 -5.47 -4.34 1.75
N ASP A 38 -6.35 -3.45 1.27
CA ASP A 38 -7.70 -3.27 1.78
C ASP A 38 -8.70 -3.54 0.67
N HIS A 39 -8.99 -4.81 0.45
CA HIS A 39 -9.92 -5.29 -0.55
C HIS A 39 -11.24 -5.76 0.08
N PHE A 40 -12.33 -5.70 -0.69
CA PHE A 40 -13.61 -6.30 -0.34
C PHE A 40 -13.80 -7.66 -1.03
N LEU A 41 -13.32 -7.77 -2.27
CA LEU A 41 -13.28 -9.02 -3.01
C LEU A 41 -11.83 -9.47 -3.25
N PRO A 42 -11.57 -10.79 -3.20
CA PRO A 42 -10.27 -11.32 -3.59
C PRO A 42 -10.05 -11.18 -5.10
N TRP A 43 -8.79 -11.24 -5.52
CA TRP A 43 -8.42 -11.26 -6.95
C TRP A 43 -8.62 -12.64 -7.59
N ARG A 44 -8.67 -13.67 -6.77
CA ARG A 44 -8.86 -15.07 -7.18
C ARG A 44 -9.75 -15.79 -6.18
N PRO A 45 -10.56 -16.78 -6.61
CA PRO A 45 -11.23 -17.68 -5.69
C PRO A 45 -10.21 -18.51 -4.88
N ALA A 46 -10.65 -19.12 -3.82
CA ALA A 46 -9.83 -20.03 -3.03
C ALA A 46 -9.30 -21.17 -3.90
N THR A 47 -8.04 -21.52 -3.72
CA THR A 47 -7.38 -22.66 -4.35
C THR A 47 -7.41 -23.89 -3.44
N ALA A 48 -7.07 -25.06 -3.97
CA ALA A 48 -7.14 -26.32 -3.21
C ALA A 48 -6.15 -26.38 -2.03
N ASP A 49 -5.07 -25.60 -2.07
CA ASP A 49 -4.08 -25.47 -1.00
C ASP A 49 -4.46 -24.43 0.08
N GLY A 50 -5.65 -23.83 -0.04
CA GLY A 50 -6.17 -22.84 0.90
C GLY A 50 -5.66 -21.41 0.68
N THR A 51 -4.88 -21.15 -0.37
CA THR A 51 -4.52 -19.79 -0.77
C THR A 51 -5.61 -19.16 -1.64
N GLY A 52 -5.68 -17.82 -1.67
CA GLY A 52 -6.72 -17.11 -2.41
C GLY A 52 -8.09 -17.14 -1.73
N GLY A 53 -9.03 -16.41 -2.30
CA GLY A 53 -10.40 -16.31 -1.78
C GLY A 53 -10.52 -15.49 -0.49
N HIS A 54 -9.50 -14.71 -0.15
CA HIS A 54 -9.46 -13.92 1.07
C HIS A 54 -9.55 -12.41 0.78
N ALA A 55 -10.20 -11.68 1.67
CA ALA A 55 -10.22 -10.21 1.69
C ALA A 55 -10.52 -9.74 3.12
N PRO A 56 -9.64 -9.98 4.11
CA PRO A 56 -9.87 -9.54 5.47
C PRO A 56 -9.86 -8.01 5.57
N PHE A 57 -10.64 -7.48 6.51
CA PHE A 57 -10.74 -6.05 6.74
C PHE A 57 -9.42 -5.49 7.30
N ALA A 58 -8.79 -4.58 6.56
CA ALA A 58 -7.42 -4.13 6.82
C ALA A 58 -7.24 -3.50 8.20
N LEU A 59 -8.17 -2.64 8.66
CA LEU A 59 -8.03 -1.97 9.96
C LEU A 59 -8.22 -2.92 11.14
N VAL A 60 -9.03 -3.97 11.00
CA VAL A 60 -9.17 -5.02 12.02
C VAL A 60 -7.90 -5.86 12.09
N TRP A 61 -7.31 -6.22 10.94
CA TRP A 61 -6.00 -6.86 10.87
C TRP A 61 -4.92 -5.98 11.53
N ALA A 62 -4.89 -4.68 11.21
CA ALA A 62 -3.91 -3.75 11.75
C ALA A 62 -3.96 -3.67 13.29
N ALA A 63 -5.16 -3.67 13.88
CA ALA A 63 -5.33 -3.71 15.33
C ALA A 63 -4.78 -5.02 15.92
N ALA A 64 -5.09 -6.17 15.32
CA ALA A 64 -4.60 -7.46 15.77
C ALA A 64 -3.06 -7.57 15.68
N VAL A 65 -2.46 -7.07 14.60
CA VAL A 65 -1.01 -7.01 14.44
C VAL A 65 -0.37 -6.09 15.49
N GLY A 66 -0.99 -4.94 15.76
CA GLY A 66 -0.49 -4.00 16.75
C GLY A 66 -0.34 -4.61 18.14
N GLU A 67 -1.32 -5.40 18.56
CA GLU A 67 -1.31 -6.13 19.85
C GLU A 67 -0.27 -7.26 19.89
N ARG A 68 0.10 -7.82 18.74
CA ARG A 68 1.02 -8.96 18.63
C ARG A 68 2.46 -8.55 18.35
N THR A 69 2.70 -7.30 17.97
CA THR A 69 4.02 -6.74 17.63
C THR A 69 4.34 -5.53 18.50
N ARG A 70 5.61 -5.11 18.54
CA ARG A 70 6.07 -4.04 19.44
C ARG A 70 6.71 -2.85 18.73
N HIS A 71 7.38 -3.07 17.61
CA HIS A 71 8.26 -2.08 16.99
C HIS A 71 7.90 -1.73 15.55
N VAL A 72 7.39 -2.69 14.77
CA VAL A 72 7.06 -2.45 13.37
C VAL A 72 5.99 -1.38 13.20
N GLY A 73 6.20 -0.49 12.23
CA GLY A 73 5.15 0.41 11.76
C GLY A 73 4.02 -0.39 11.11
N ILE A 74 2.78 0.07 11.22
CA ILE A 74 1.59 -0.64 10.74
C ILE A 74 0.78 0.27 9.83
N GLY A 75 0.46 -0.19 8.64
CA GLY A 75 -0.32 0.63 7.72
C GLY A 75 -1.09 -0.14 6.66
N THR A 76 -1.70 0.61 5.77
CA THR A 76 -2.43 0.09 4.61
C THR A 76 -1.74 0.45 3.30
N SER A 77 -1.69 -0.47 2.35
CA SER A 77 -1.19 -0.24 1.00
C SER A 77 -2.18 -0.81 -0.03
N VAL A 78 -3.34 -0.16 -0.29
CA VAL A 78 -3.81 1.08 0.34
C VAL A 78 -5.31 1.01 0.63
N THR A 79 -5.81 1.81 1.56
CA THR A 79 -7.25 1.97 1.82
C THR A 79 -7.85 3.03 0.89
N THR A 80 -9.13 2.87 0.54
CA THR A 80 -9.89 3.86 -0.23
C THR A 80 -10.92 4.53 0.67
N PRO A 81 -10.63 5.67 1.32
CA PRO A 81 -11.53 6.29 2.29
C PRO A 81 -12.62 7.13 1.60
N THR A 82 -13.26 6.60 0.58
CA THR A 82 -14.19 7.37 -0.26
C THR A 82 -15.53 6.67 -0.49
N PHE A 83 -15.58 5.57 -1.22
CA PHE A 83 -16.84 4.97 -1.67
C PHE A 83 -17.50 4.08 -0.61
N ARG A 84 -16.88 2.92 -0.32
CA ARG A 84 -17.40 1.96 0.67
C ARG A 84 -17.19 2.43 2.12
N TYR A 85 -16.27 3.37 2.34
CA TYR A 85 -16.06 3.99 3.63
C TYR A 85 -16.64 5.40 3.67
N ASN A 86 -17.28 5.74 4.77
CA ASN A 86 -17.48 7.14 5.13
C ASN A 86 -16.14 7.68 5.67
N PRO A 87 -15.59 8.78 5.13
CA PRO A 87 -14.29 9.30 5.57
C PRO A 87 -14.24 9.70 7.05
N ALA A 88 -15.36 10.12 7.64
CA ALA A 88 -15.42 10.43 9.08
C ALA A 88 -15.30 9.15 9.93
N VAL A 89 -15.92 8.05 9.50
CA VAL A 89 -15.81 6.75 10.18
C VAL A 89 -14.40 6.18 9.99
N ALA A 90 -13.82 6.31 8.81
CA ALA A 90 -12.43 5.92 8.57
C ALA A 90 -11.45 6.73 9.44
N ALA A 91 -11.68 8.05 9.57
CA ALA A 91 -10.89 8.91 10.45
C ALA A 91 -10.95 8.45 11.91
N GLN A 92 -12.14 8.13 12.42
CA GLN A 92 -12.32 7.62 13.79
C GLN A 92 -11.61 6.28 13.98
N ALA A 93 -11.76 5.34 13.06
CA ALA A 93 -11.15 4.02 13.18
C ALA A 93 -9.61 4.10 13.19
N VAL A 94 -9.02 4.94 12.34
CA VAL A 94 -7.57 5.12 12.27
C VAL A 94 -7.05 5.88 13.50
N ALA A 95 -7.78 6.88 14.01
CA ALA A 95 -7.42 7.57 15.25
C ALA A 95 -7.40 6.60 16.43
N THR A 96 -8.45 5.76 16.58
CA THR A 96 -8.51 4.71 17.60
C THR A 96 -7.32 3.75 17.50
N LEU A 97 -7.02 3.28 16.27
CA LEU A 97 -5.87 2.40 16.03
C LEU A 97 -4.55 3.06 16.44
N ALA A 98 -4.39 4.35 16.17
CA ALA A 98 -3.19 5.10 16.54
C ALA A 98 -3.09 5.39 18.04
N CYS A 99 -4.21 5.52 18.75
CA CYS A 99 -4.24 5.57 20.21
C CYS A 99 -3.80 4.23 20.85
N LEU A 100 -4.21 3.10 20.25
CA LEU A 100 -3.80 1.76 20.70
C LEU A 100 -2.31 1.50 20.45
N HIS A 101 -1.75 2.05 19.35
CA HIS A 101 -0.38 1.78 18.89
C HIS A 101 0.37 3.09 18.59
N PRO A 102 0.70 3.89 19.62
CA PRO A 102 1.27 5.23 19.46
C PRO A 102 2.54 5.26 18.60
N GLY A 103 2.56 6.17 17.61
CA GLY A 103 3.72 6.39 16.74
C GLY A 103 3.99 5.30 15.71
N ARG A 104 3.20 4.22 15.67
CA ARG A 104 3.40 3.08 14.77
C ARG A 104 2.47 3.07 13.57
N VAL A 105 1.36 3.81 13.61
CA VAL A 105 0.30 3.75 12.60
C VAL A 105 0.52 4.78 11.50
N TRP A 106 0.33 4.36 10.26
CA TRP A 106 0.26 5.23 9.09
C TRP A 106 -0.89 4.80 8.17
N LEU A 107 -1.50 5.75 7.47
CA LEU A 107 -2.62 5.52 6.57
C LEU A 107 -2.19 5.68 5.11
N GLY A 108 -2.08 4.57 4.38
CA GLY A 108 -1.91 4.60 2.94
C GLY A 108 -3.27 4.69 2.24
N VAL A 109 -3.41 5.63 1.31
CA VAL A 109 -4.69 5.90 0.64
C VAL A 109 -4.58 5.88 -0.88
N GLY A 110 -5.68 5.48 -1.53
CA GLY A 110 -5.81 5.43 -2.98
C GLY A 110 -7.19 5.85 -3.49
N THR A 111 -7.33 5.92 -4.81
CA THR A 111 -8.60 6.32 -5.47
C THR A 111 -9.56 5.16 -5.70
N GLY A 112 -9.24 3.96 -5.22
CA GLY A 112 -10.08 2.77 -5.28
C GLY A 112 -10.04 2.00 -6.60
N GLU A 113 -10.73 0.87 -6.57
CA GLU A 113 -10.89 -0.06 -7.70
C GLU A 113 -12.35 -0.46 -7.86
N ALA A 114 -12.83 -0.57 -9.10
CA ALA A 114 -14.20 -0.94 -9.42
C ALA A 114 -14.64 -2.24 -8.76
N LEU A 115 -13.77 -3.26 -8.79
CA LEU A 115 -14.03 -4.59 -8.22
C LEU A 115 -14.49 -4.51 -6.74
N ASN A 116 -13.85 -3.68 -5.96
CA ASN A 116 -14.11 -3.55 -4.54
C ASN A 116 -15.29 -2.62 -4.24
N GLU A 117 -15.26 -1.44 -4.84
CA GLU A 117 -16.17 -0.36 -4.45
C GLU A 117 -17.60 -0.57 -4.95
N ILE A 118 -17.77 -1.17 -6.15
CA ILE A 118 -19.10 -1.54 -6.68
C ILE A 118 -19.67 -2.71 -5.88
N ALA A 119 -18.88 -3.75 -5.66
CA ALA A 119 -19.34 -4.94 -4.93
C ALA A 119 -19.74 -4.64 -3.48
N ALA A 120 -19.07 -3.70 -2.83
CA ALA A 120 -19.41 -3.26 -1.48
C ALA A 120 -20.57 -2.25 -1.43
N GLY A 121 -21.17 -1.91 -2.57
CA GLY A 121 -22.28 -0.94 -2.64
C GLY A 121 -21.84 0.53 -2.47
N GLY A 122 -20.55 0.81 -2.49
CA GLY A 122 -20.01 2.17 -2.36
C GLY A 122 -20.23 3.04 -3.61
N ALA A 123 -20.42 2.41 -4.77
CA ALA A 123 -20.76 3.08 -6.03
C ALA A 123 -21.64 2.18 -6.89
N ALA A 124 -22.68 2.74 -7.52
CA ALA A 124 -23.52 2.01 -8.46
C ALA A 124 -22.81 1.75 -9.80
N THR A 125 -21.98 2.67 -10.22
CA THR A 125 -21.12 2.59 -11.40
C THR A 125 -19.75 3.14 -11.06
N TRP A 126 -18.70 2.70 -11.80
CA TRP A 126 -17.35 3.19 -11.54
C TRP A 126 -17.15 4.59 -12.11
N PRO A 127 -16.94 5.62 -11.28
CA PRO A 127 -16.79 6.98 -11.75
C PRO A 127 -15.47 7.20 -12.53
N PRO A 128 -15.40 8.23 -13.37
CA PRO A 128 -14.18 8.62 -14.05
C PRO A 128 -13.10 9.04 -13.03
N PHE A 129 -11.83 8.96 -13.43
CA PHE A 129 -10.70 9.27 -12.55
C PHE A 129 -10.78 10.66 -11.92
N ALA A 130 -11.27 11.67 -12.67
CA ALA A 130 -11.39 13.03 -12.15
C ALA A 130 -12.27 13.12 -10.90
N GLU A 131 -13.42 12.44 -10.91
CA GLU A 131 -14.33 12.38 -9.76
C GLU A 131 -13.70 11.59 -8.62
N ARG A 132 -13.15 10.39 -8.88
CA ARG A 132 -12.52 9.57 -7.85
C ARG A 132 -11.39 10.33 -7.12
N PHE A 133 -10.62 11.09 -7.87
CA PHE A 133 -9.55 11.91 -7.30
C PHE A 133 -10.11 13.12 -6.52
N ALA A 134 -11.19 13.76 -6.98
CA ALA A 134 -11.86 14.84 -6.25
C ALA A 134 -12.41 14.33 -4.91
N ARG A 135 -13.09 13.18 -4.91
CA ARG A 135 -13.57 12.50 -3.69
C ARG A 135 -12.43 12.21 -2.70
N LEU A 136 -11.29 11.69 -3.18
CA LEU A 136 -10.13 11.42 -2.31
C LEU A 136 -9.61 12.72 -1.67
N ARG A 137 -9.46 13.79 -2.44
CA ARG A 137 -9.00 15.08 -1.92
C ARG A 137 -9.93 15.63 -0.84
N GLU A 138 -11.23 15.57 -1.08
CA GLU A 138 -12.23 16.03 -0.13
C GLU A 138 -12.26 15.16 1.13
N ALA A 139 -12.17 13.83 0.98
CA ALA A 139 -12.08 12.90 2.10
C ALA A 139 -10.86 13.18 2.98
N LEU A 140 -9.67 13.40 2.39
CA LEU A 140 -8.47 13.70 3.17
C LEU A 140 -8.56 15.06 3.87
N THR A 141 -9.19 16.04 3.26
CA THR A 141 -9.46 17.34 3.90
C THR A 141 -10.34 17.15 5.13
N LEU A 142 -11.42 16.36 5.01
CA LEU A 142 -12.33 16.07 6.13
C LEU A 142 -11.61 15.26 7.23
N ILE A 143 -10.86 14.22 6.88
CA ILE A 143 -10.09 13.40 7.83
C ILE A 143 -9.14 14.29 8.65
N ARG A 144 -8.35 15.16 8.00
CA ARG A 144 -7.42 16.04 8.70
C ARG A 144 -8.11 17.05 9.61
N ARG A 145 -9.29 17.58 9.21
CA ARG A 145 -10.09 18.46 10.07
C ARG A 145 -10.59 17.72 11.31
N LEU A 146 -11.09 16.50 11.14
CA LEU A 146 -11.54 15.70 12.28
C LEU A 146 -10.39 15.31 13.23
N TRP A 147 -9.18 15.14 12.70
CA TRP A 147 -7.99 14.85 13.51
C TRP A 147 -7.39 16.08 14.19
N SER A 148 -7.91 17.30 13.94
CA SER A 148 -7.51 18.49 14.72
C SER A 148 -8.08 18.47 16.16
N GLY A 149 -9.10 17.66 16.43
CA GLY A 149 -9.81 17.64 17.69
C GLY A 149 -10.87 18.74 17.87
N GLU A 150 -10.97 19.62 16.87
CA GLU A 150 -11.96 20.70 16.89
C GLU A 150 -13.33 20.20 16.40
N GLN A 151 -14.42 20.79 16.95
CA GLN A 151 -15.74 20.55 16.44
C GLN A 151 -15.82 20.96 14.97
N THR A 152 -16.16 20.00 14.11
CA THR A 152 -16.12 20.14 12.68
C THR A 152 -17.52 20.09 12.05
N THR A 153 -17.92 21.18 11.40
CA THR A 153 -18.98 21.17 10.40
C THR A 153 -18.34 21.33 9.03
N PHE A 154 -18.63 20.39 8.13
CA PHE A 154 -18.08 20.34 6.78
C PHE A 154 -19.20 20.07 5.79
N ALA A 155 -19.32 20.90 4.75
CA ALA A 155 -20.23 20.75 3.64
C ALA A 155 -19.45 20.78 2.34
N GLY A 156 -19.03 19.62 1.86
CA GLY A 156 -18.32 19.44 0.61
C GLY A 156 -19.23 19.07 -0.55
N GLU A 157 -18.65 18.74 -1.67
CA GLU A 157 -19.38 18.24 -2.85
C GLU A 157 -19.82 16.77 -2.65
N TYR A 158 -19.03 15.98 -1.93
CA TYR A 158 -19.22 14.53 -1.78
C TYR A 158 -19.51 14.11 -0.34
N TYR A 159 -19.03 14.86 0.64
CA TYR A 159 -19.15 14.50 2.06
C TYR A 159 -19.62 15.68 2.89
N ALA A 160 -20.43 15.37 3.90
CA ALA A 160 -20.87 16.37 4.86
C ALA A 160 -20.89 15.77 6.27
N VAL A 161 -20.51 16.57 7.25
CA VAL A 161 -20.69 16.29 8.68
C VAL A 161 -21.16 17.55 9.39
N THR A 162 -21.91 17.40 10.47
CA THR A 162 -22.40 18.51 11.30
C THR A 162 -21.97 18.27 12.72
N ASP A 163 -21.30 19.25 13.32
CA ASP A 163 -20.87 19.27 14.73
C ASP A 163 -20.11 18.00 15.16
N ALA A 164 -19.36 17.40 14.22
CA ALA A 164 -18.64 16.16 14.44
C ALA A 164 -17.35 16.40 15.23
N VAL A 165 -17.07 15.50 16.19
CA VAL A 165 -15.85 15.48 17.00
C VAL A 165 -15.36 14.04 17.12
N ILE A 166 -14.07 13.80 16.94
CA ILE A 166 -13.41 12.55 17.34
C ILE A 166 -12.80 12.78 18.72
N SER A 167 -13.31 12.07 19.72
CA SER A 167 -12.91 12.26 21.12
C SER A 167 -11.54 11.67 21.45
N ASP A 168 -11.23 10.51 20.85
CA ASP A 168 -9.98 9.80 21.09
C ASP A 168 -9.02 10.07 19.93
N LEU A 169 -8.04 10.93 20.16
CA LEU A 169 -7.02 11.30 19.18
C LEU A 169 -5.63 10.90 19.68
N PRO A 170 -4.76 10.39 18.79
CA PRO A 170 -3.39 10.07 19.14
C PRO A 170 -2.57 11.35 19.41
N GLU A 171 -1.63 11.28 20.34
CA GLU A 171 -0.69 12.37 20.61
C GLU A 171 0.22 12.68 19.41
N THR A 172 0.59 11.62 18.67
CA THR A 172 1.41 11.75 17.45
C THR A 172 0.49 11.72 16.23
N PRO A 173 0.58 12.73 15.35
CA PRO A 173 -0.20 12.75 14.11
C PRO A 173 0.01 11.50 13.25
N VAL A 174 -1.06 10.95 12.70
CA VAL A 174 -0.99 9.80 11.77
C VAL A 174 -0.56 10.29 10.39
N PRO A 175 0.57 9.79 9.84
CA PRO A 175 0.96 10.12 8.48
C PRO A 175 -0.01 9.56 7.45
N ILE A 176 -0.35 10.36 6.44
CA ILE A 176 -1.16 9.95 5.29
C ILE A 176 -0.25 9.84 4.06
N LEU A 177 -0.05 8.62 3.56
CA LEU A 177 0.72 8.35 2.35
C LEU A 177 -0.22 8.13 1.18
N VAL A 178 0.00 8.81 0.06
CA VAL A 178 -0.90 8.77 -1.09
C VAL A 178 -0.33 7.90 -2.21
N ALA A 179 -1.10 6.92 -2.65
CA ALA A 179 -0.70 6.05 -3.75
C ALA A 179 -0.88 6.74 -5.10
N ALA A 180 0.18 6.78 -5.90
CA ALA A 180 0.19 7.42 -7.20
C ALA A 180 0.65 6.50 -8.32
N GLY A 181 -0.16 6.47 -9.39
CA GLY A 181 0.19 5.86 -10.68
C GLY A 181 0.41 6.87 -11.81
N GLY A 182 0.33 8.17 -11.51
CA GLY A 182 0.54 9.26 -12.46
C GLY A 182 0.94 10.57 -11.78
N PRO A 183 1.52 11.54 -12.54
CA PRO A 183 2.15 12.74 -11.99
C PRO A 183 1.18 13.66 -11.23
N LYS A 184 -0.11 13.72 -11.63
CA LYS A 184 -1.11 14.55 -10.95
C LYS A 184 -1.30 14.13 -9.48
N VAL A 185 -1.41 12.83 -9.24
CA VAL A 185 -1.58 12.29 -7.87
C VAL A 185 -0.26 12.33 -7.11
N ALA A 186 0.87 12.09 -7.78
CA ALA A 186 2.19 12.20 -7.16
C ALA A 186 2.48 13.62 -6.66
N ARG A 187 2.11 14.65 -7.43
CA ARG A 187 2.20 16.05 -6.99
C ARG A 187 1.34 16.30 -5.75
N TYR A 188 0.10 15.82 -5.77
CA TYR A 188 -0.80 15.93 -4.61
C TYR A 188 -0.26 15.18 -3.38
N ALA A 189 0.36 14.01 -3.57
CA ALA A 189 1.03 13.29 -2.48
C ALA A 189 2.12 14.16 -1.81
N GLY A 190 2.84 14.96 -2.60
CA GLY A 190 3.84 15.90 -2.09
C GLY A 190 3.25 17.13 -1.42
N SER A 191 2.21 17.74 -1.99
CA SER A 191 1.63 18.99 -1.47
C SER A 191 0.72 18.78 -0.26
N ASP A 192 -0.10 17.74 -0.28
CA ASP A 192 -1.17 17.53 0.71
C ASP A 192 -1.03 16.20 1.48
N GLY A 193 -0.27 15.23 0.96
CA GLY A 193 0.10 13.99 1.65
C GLY A 193 1.31 14.17 2.57
N ASP A 194 1.61 13.15 3.36
CA ASP A 194 2.82 13.08 4.18
C ASP A 194 3.87 12.12 3.58
N GLY A 195 3.55 11.52 2.42
CA GLY A 195 4.44 10.65 1.65
C GLY A 195 3.78 10.09 0.41
N LEU A 196 4.57 9.36 -0.37
CA LEU A 196 4.21 8.76 -1.65
C LEU A 196 4.24 7.24 -1.55
N ILE A 197 3.26 6.56 -2.16
CA ILE A 197 3.30 5.11 -2.40
C ILE A 197 3.28 4.87 -3.91
N CYS A 198 4.20 4.03 -4.39
CA CYS A 198 4.21 3.54 -5.78
C CYS A 198 4.26 2.01 -5.78
N THR A 199 3.87 1.38 -6.89
CA THR A 199 4.04 -0.07 -7.10
C THR A 199 5.07 -0.32 -8.19
N SER A 200 5.96 -1.30 -8.00
CA SER A 200 6.98 -1.70 -8.98
C SER A 200 6.39 -2.44 -10.20
N GLY A 201 7.25 -2.87 -11.10
CA GLY A 201 6.85 -3.60 -12.32
C GLY A 201 6.33 -2.70 -13.44
N LYS A 202 6.76 -1.44 -13.46
CA LYS A 202 6.52 -0.45 -14.50
C LYS A 202 7.85 0.02 -15.09
N GLY A 203 7.82 0.70 -16.24
CA GLY A 203 9.03 1.26 -16.83
C GLY A 203 9.72 2.26 -15.90
N ARG A 204 11.06 2.28 -15.91
CA ARG A 204 11.90 3.15 -15.07
C ARG A 204 11.53 4.64 -15.26
N GLU A 205 11.19 5.02 -16.48
CA GLU A 205 10.86 6.39 -16.90
C GLU A 205 9.63 6.94 -16.16
N LEU A 206 8.68 6.07 -15.80
CA LEU A 206 7.52 6.48 -15.02
C LEU A 206 7.96 7.05 -13.66
N TYR A 207 8.89 6.39 -13.00
CA TYR A 207 9.35 6.84 -11.68
C TYR A 207 10.32 8.02 -11.78
N ALA A 208 11.33 7.89 -12.66
CA ALA A 208 12.42 8.86 -12.81
C ALA A 208 11.94 10.21 -13.35
N ASP A 209 11.08 10.17 -14.38
CA ASP A 209 10.76 11.37 -15.17
C ASP A 209 9.37 11.95 -14.83
N GLN A 210 8.52 11.19 -14.15
CA GLN A 210 7.15 11.62 -13.89
C GLN A 210 6.79 11.63 -12.38
N LEU A 211 6.83 10.49 -11.69
CA LEU A 211 6.26 10.40 -10.33
C LEU A 211 7.13 11.12 -9.29
N LEU A 212 8.42 10.82 -9.22
CA LEU A 212 9.32 11.41 -8.23
C LEU A 212 9.53 12.91 -8.46
N PRO A 213 9.73 13.42 -9.70
CA PRO A 213 9.78 14.86 -9.94
C PRO A 213 8.48 15.59 -9.57
N ALA A 214 7.31 15.02 -9.89
CA ALA A 214 6.02 15.62 -9.54
C ALA A 214 5.80 15.63 -8.02
N PHE A 215 6.16 14.55 -7.32
CA PHE A 215 6.13 14.51 -5.86
C PHE A 215 7.03 15.58 -5.24
N ALA A 216 8.26 15.70 -5.72
CA ALA A 216 9.22 16.70 -5.24
C ALA A 216 8.73 18.14 -5.51
N GLU A 217 8.04 18.38 -6.63
CA GLU A 217 7.41 19.68 -6.92
C GLU A 217 6.31 20.01 -5.90
N GLY A 218 5.41 19.04 -5.61
CA GLY A 218 4.38 19.20 -4.59
C GLY A 218 4.96 19.46 -3.19
N ALA A 219 5.99 18.70 -2.81
CA ALA A 219 6.66 18.85 -1.52
C ALA A 219 7.34 20.23 -1.36
N ARG A 220 7.95 20.76 -2.44
CA ARG A 220 8.50 22.11 -2.43
C ARG A 220 7.43 23.18 -2.27
N ALA A 221 6.28 23.06 -2.92
CA ALA A 221 5.16 23.98 -2.74
C ALA A 221 4.69 23.99 -1.28
N ARG A 222 4.52 22.82 -0.67
CA ARG A 222 4.18 22.68 0.76
C ARG A 222 5.24 23.29 1.68
N ALA A 223 6.52 23.10 1.38
CA ALA A 223 7.63 23.66 2.17
C ALA A 223 7.66 25.19 2.08
N GLY A 224 7.39 25.78 0.91
CA GLY A 224 7.27 27.22 0.74
C GLY A 224 6.17 27.84 1.62
N ASP A 225 5.02 27.17 1.70
CA ASP A 225 3.90 27.58 2.57
C ASP A 225 4.22 27.41 4.08
N ARG A 226 5.09 26.46 4.45
CA ARG A 226 5.52 26.17 5.84
C ARG A 226 6.74 26.99 6.28
N ALA A 227 7.63 27.37 5.37
CA ALA A 227 8.83 28.17 5.69
C ALA A 227 8.50 29.47 6.40
N GLY A 228 7.27 29.99 6.21
CA GLY A 228 6.72 31.09 7.01
C GLY A 228 6.38 30.75 8.46
N ARG A 229 6.46 29.46 8.87
CA ARG A 229 6.07 28.96 10.20
C ARG A 229 7.22 28.35 11.01
N GLY A 230 8.44 28.24 10.43
CA GLY A 230 9.65 27.81 11.17
C GLY A 230 9.81 26.27 11.33
N ASP A 231 8.97 25.46 10.68
CA ASP A 231 9.06 24.02 10.75
C ASP A 231 9.95 23.47 9.62
N GLU A 232 11.09 22.84 9.97
CA GLU A 232 11.83 22.03 9.01
C GLU A 232 11.09 20.70 8.78
N PRO A 233 10.61 20.41 7.55
CA PRO A 233 9.94 19.15 7.28
C PRO A 233 10.95 18.00 7.30
N ALA A 234 10.67 16.97 8.10
CA ALA A 234 11.31 15.66 7.92
C ALA A 234 11.12 15.19 6.46
N GLU A 235 12.13 14.54 5.91
CA GLU A 235 12.03 14.03 4.53
C GLU A 235 10.86 13.06 4.40
N ALA A 236 9.89 13.40 3.56
CA ALA A 236 8.67 12.63 3.39
C ALA A 236 8.98 11.25 2.76
N PRO A 237 8.45 10.14 3.31
CA PRO A 237 8.70 8.79 2.82
C PRO A 237 8.21 8.62 1.38
N ARG A 238 9.01 7.89 0.59
CA ARG A 238 8.70 7.47 -0.77
C ARG A 238 8.74 5.94 -0.79
N VAL A 239 7.57 5.36 -0.57
CA VAL A 239 7.39 3.91 -0.45
C VAL A 239 7.24 3.29 -1.84
N LEU A 240 8.04 2.27 -2.13
CA LEU A 240 7.83 1.40 -3.28
C LEU A 240 7.32 0.03 -2.83
N GLU A 241 6.08 -0.31 -3.18
CA GLU A 241 5.62 -1.70 -3.11
C GLU A 241 6.37 -2.51 -4.17
N LEU A 242 7.37 -3.24 -3.70
CA LEU A 242 8.32 -3.95 -4.53
C LEU A 242 7.88 -5.40 -4.71
N LYS A 243 7.51 -5.76 -5.92
CA LYS A 243 7.19 -7.14 -6.30
C LYS A 243 8.49 -7.93 -6.44
N LEU A 244 8.74 -8.82 -5.48
CA LEU A 244 9.97 -9.58 -5.37
C LEU A 244 9.67 -11.06 -5.15
N SER A 245 10.18 -11.91 -6.02
CA SER A 245 10.22 -13.36 -5.83
C SER A 245 11.67 -13.82 -5.80
N TYR A 246 12.19 -14.03 -4.60
CA TYR A 246 13.54 -14.49 -4.35
C TYR A 246 13.53 -15.83 -3.63
N ASP A 247 14.16 -16.84 -4.21
CA ASP A 247 14.39 -18.15 -3.60
C ASP A 247 15.74 -18.70 -4.12
N GLU A 248 16.39 -19.58 -3.34
CA GLU A 248 17.59 -20.32 -3.74
C GLU A 248 17.33 -21.26 -4.93
N ASP A 249 16.05 -21.59 -5.18
CA ASP A 249 15.56 -22.32 -6.35
C ASP A 249 14.85 -21.36 -7.32
N LEU A 250 15.51 -21.05 -8.44
CA LEU A 250 14.95 -20.16 -9.46
C LEU A 250 13.62 -20.66 -10.04
N ALA A 251 13.44 -21.97 -10.19
CA ALA A 251 12.22 -22.53 -10.72
C ALA A 251 11.05 -22.27 -9.76
N ARG A 252 11.26 -22.42 -8.46
CA ARG A 252 10.32 -22.07 -7.41
C ARG A 252 10.04 -20.56 -7.41
N ALA A 253 11.07 -19.72 -7.43
CA ALA A 253 10.90 -18.26 -7.47
C ALA A 253 10.04 -17.81 -8.65
N ARG A 254 10.17 -18.46 -9.81
CA ARG A 254 9.35 -18.17 -11.00
C ARG A 254 7.90 -18.63 -10.81
N GLU A 255 7.69 -19.88 -10.37
CA GLU A 255 6.35 -20.45 -10.22
C GLU A 255 5.54 -19.75 -9.12
N ASP A 256 6.16 -19.31 -8.04
CA ASP A 256 5.52 -18.53 -6.97
C ASP A 256 4.80 -17.29 -7.49
N THR A 257 5.26 -16.69 -8.60
CA THR A 257 4.59 -15.52 -9.21
C THR A 257 3.23 -15.84 -9.81
N ARG A 258 2.93 -17.11 -10.09
CA ARG A 258 1.72 -17.54 -10.82
C ARG A 258 0.43 -17.13 -10.12
N PHE A 259 0.38 -17.19 -8.80
CA PHE A 259 -0.81 -16.75 -8.05
C PHE A 259 -1.21 -15.33 -8.43
N TRP A 260 -0.25 -14.45 -8.65
CA TRP A 260 -0.45 -13.03 -8.95
C TRP A 260 -0.53 -12.72 -10.46
N ALA A 261 -0.76 -13.72 -11.29
CA ALA A 261 -0.96 -13.53 -12.73
C ALA A 261 -2.01 -12.47 -13.11
N PRO A 262 -3.11 -12.25 -12.32
CA PRO A 262 -4.05 -11.17 -12.59
C PRO A 262 -3.42 -9.78 -12.68
N LEU A 263 -2.28 -9.53 -12.02
CA LEU A 263 -1.55 -8.27 -12.13
C LEU A 263 -1.01 -8.03 -13.56
N SER A 264 -0.77 -9.09 -14.33
CA SER A 264 -0.20 -9.04 -15.67
C SER A 264 -1.24 -8.91 -16.79
N LEU A 265 -2.53 -8.98 -16.47
CA LEU A 265 -3.60 -8.69 -17.40
C LEU A 265 -3.55 -7.22 -17.82
N ASP A 266 -3.85 -6.94 -19.08
CA ASP A 266 -3.98 -5.58 -19.59
C ASP A 266 -5.28 -4.90 -19.12
N ALA A 267 -5.48 -3.64 -19.53
CA ALA A 267 -6.62 -2.85 -19.08
C ALA A 267 -7.96 -3.39 -19.63
N GLU A 268 -7.98 -3.92 -20.86
CA GLU A 268 -9.16 -4.47 -21.52
C GLU A 268 -9.56 -5.80 -20.86
N GLN A 269 -8.58 -6.68 -20.67
CA GLN A 269 -8.77 -7.95 -19.96
C GLN A 269 -9.31 -7.76 -18.53
N LYS A 270 -8.78 -6.77 -17.80
CA LYS A 270 -9.28 -6.43 -16.46
C LYS A 270 -10.69 -5.86 -16.48
N ALA A 271 -10.99 -4.99 -17.45
CA ALA A 271 -12.31 -4.37 -17.58
C ALA A 271 -13.40 -5.37 -17.96
N SER A 272 -13.06 -6.42 -18.74
CA SER A 272 -13.99 -7.48 -19.13
C SER A 272 -14.23 -8.52 -18.02
N ALA A 273 -13.35 -8.61 -17.03
CA ALA A 273 -13.45 -9.57 -15.93
C ALA A 273 -14.19 -8.95 -14.72
N THR A 274 -15.45 -9.27 -14.55
CA THR A 274 -16.34 -8.68 -13.53
C THR A 274 -16.44 -9.50 -12.24
N SER A 275 -15.70 -10.62 -12.14
CA SER A 275 -15.66 -11.45 -10.93
C SER A 275 -14.27 -12.05 -10.71
N PRO A 276 -13.95 -12.48 -9.47
CA PRO A 276 -12.71 -13.19 -9.16
C PRO A 276 -12.46 -14.41 -10.05
N GLU A 277 -13.50 -15.17 -10.40
CA GLU A 277 -13.40 -16.35 -11.26
C GLU A 277 -13.07 -15.98 -12.72
N ALA A 278 -13.63 -14.87 -13.21
CA ALA A 278 -13.35 -14.37 -14.55
C ALA A 278 -11.91 -13.85 -14.65
N LEU A 279 -11.45 -13.11 -13.62
CA LEU A 279 -10.06 -12.66 -13.50
C LEU A 279 -9.09 -13.84 -13.45
N ALA A 280 -9.37 -14.84 -12.64
CA ALA A 280 -8.54 -16.04 -12.51
C ALA A 280 -8.44 -16.78 -13.85
N ARG A 281 -9.56 -17.06 -14.53
CA ARG A 281 -9.54 -17.75 -15.84
C ARG A 281 -8.72 -16.99 -16.88
N ALA A 282 -8.85 -15.67 -16.96
CA ALA A 282 -8.07 -14.87 -17.90
C ALA A 282 -6.56 -14.90 -17.56
N ALA A 283 -6.24 -14.85 -16.27
CA ALA A 283 -4.87 -14.85 -15.78
C ALA A 283 -4.18 -16.22 -15.94
N ASP A 284 -4.90 -17.32 -15.70
CA ASP A 284 -4.35 -18.68 -15.80
C ASP A 284 -3.98 -19.06 -17.23
N ALA A 285 -4.56 -18.38 -18.23
CA ALA A 285 -4.19 -18.51 -19.62
C ALA A 285 -2.85 -17.83 -19.99
N LEU A 286 -2.31 -16.97 -19.12
CA LEU A 286 -1.07 -16.25 -19.40
C LEU A 286 0.15 -17.19 -19.29
N PRO A 287 1.10 -17.12 -20.26
CA PRO A 287 2.39 -17.79 -20.10
C PRO A 287 3.13 -17.30 -18.87
N LEU A 288 3.81 -18.19 -18.13
CA LEU A 288 4.58 -17.84 -16.94
C LEU A 288 5.59 -16.71 -17.20
N ASP A 289 6.25 -16.73 -18.36
CA ASP A 289 7.20 -15.68 -18.75
C ASP A 289 6.56 -14.28 -18.86
N THR A 290 5.26 -14.19 -19.11
CA THR A 290 4.52 -12.93 -19.10
C THR A 290 4.27 -12.47 -17.66
N VAL A 291 3.93 -13.39 -16.77
CA VAL A 291 3.67 -13.11 -15.35
C VAL A 291 4.94 -12.66 -14.64
N VAL A 292 6.04 -13.37 -14.86
CA VAL A 292 7.37 -13.09 -14.27
C VAL A 292 7.87 -11.67 -14.57
N LYS A 293 7.56 -11.11 -15.76
CA LYS A 293 8.01 -9.75 -16.13
C LYS A 293 7.52 -8.63 -15.19
N ARG A 294 6.51 -8.89 -14.36
CA ARG A 294 6.00 -7.93 -13.37
C ARG A 294 6.78 -7.92 -12.07
N TRP A 295 7.71 -8.85 -11.90
CA TRP A 295 8.43 -9.13 -10.68
C TRP A 295 9.93 -8.99 -10.87
N ILE A 296 10.66 -8.65 -9.82
CA ILE A 296 12.06 -9.00 -9.71
C ILE A 296 12.08 -10.48 -9.29
N VAL A 297 12.69 -11.34 -10.11
CA VAL A 297 12.77 -12.78 -9.85
C VAL A 297 14.22 -13.22 -9.95
N GLY A 298 14.72 -13.96 -8.97
CA GLY A 298 16.09 -14.45 -8.98
C GLY A 298 16.44 -15.37 -7.83
N ASP A 299 17.59 -16.02 -7.96
CA ASP A 299 18.23 -16.93 -7.00
C ASP A 299 19.62 -16.43 -6.56
N ASP A 300 20.18 -15.45 -7.26
CA ASP A 300 21.42 -14.78 -6.91
C ASP A 300 21.13 -13.49 -6.10
N PRO A 301 21.51 -13.45 -4.82
CA PRO A 301 21.20 -12.29 -3.97
C PRO A 301 21.92 -11.00 -4.39
N ASP A 302 23.11 -11.08 -5.00
CA ASP A 302 23.82 -9.90 -5.44
C ASP A 302 23.16 -9.29 -6.69
N ALA A 303 22.76 -10.12 -7.64
CA ALA A 303 22.02 -9.69 -8.83
C ALA A 303 20.65 -9.11 -8.49
N VAL A 304 19.93 -9.73 -7.55
CA VAL A 304 18.62 -9.24 -7.08
C VAL A 304 18.76 -7.92 -6.31
N ALA A 305 19.72 -7.83 -5.40
CA ALA A 305 19.98 -6.59 -4.64
C ALA A 305 20.40 -5.44 -5.56
N ALA A 306 21.17 -5.70 -6.61
CA ALA A 306 21.56 -4.68 -7.59
C ALA A 306 20.35 -4.10 -8.33
N GLN A 307 19.37 -4.93 -8.72
CA GLN A 307 18.11 -4.48 -9.35
C GLN A 307 17.26 -3.63 -8.38
N ILE A 308 17.21 -4.01 -7.11
CA ILE A 308 16.49 -3.26 -6.08
C ILE A 308 17.16 -1.91 -5.80
N ALA A 309 18.50 -1.90 -5.75
CA ALA A 309 19.30 -0.70 -5.54
C ALA A 309 19.03 0.39 -6.60
N ASP A 310 18.63 0.03 -7.81
CA ASP A 310 18.25 1.00 -8.83
C ASP A 310 17.05 1.86 -8.40
N TYR A 311 16.06 1.29 -7.72
CA TYR A 311 14.94 2.04 -7.16
C TYR A 311 15.37 2.97 -6.02
N VAL A 312 16.28 2.52 -5.17
CA VAL A 312 16.84 3.36 -4.09
C VAL A 312 17.59 4.55 -4.68
N ARG A 313 18.39 4.33 -5.72
CA ARG A 313 19.12 5.41 -6.44
C ARG A 313 18.17 6.39 -7.14
N LEU A 314 16.96 5.97 -7.51
CA LEU A 314 15.91 6.89 -8.00
C LEU A 314 15.36 7.79 -6.90
N GLY A 315 15.51 7.42 -5.63
CA GLY A 315 15.07 8.21 -4.49
C GLY A 315 13.94 7.58 -3.67
N PHE A 316 13.61 6.31 -3.86
CA PHE A 316 12.73 5.61 -2.92
C PHE A 316 13.45 5.37 -1.60
N THR A 317 12.79 5.66 -0.49
CA THR A 317 13.34 5.59 0.87
C THR A 317 12.88 4.36 1.63
N ASP A 318 11.74 3.80 1.23
CA ASP A 318 11.06 2.71 1.89
C ASP A 318 10.68 1.64 0.84
N LEU A 319 11.04 0.40 1.10
CA LEU A 319 10.73 -0.73 0.22
C LEU A 319 9.74 -1.67 0.93
N LEU A 320 8.50 -1.70 0.45
CA LEU A 320 7.46 -2.61 0.94
C LEU A 320 7.51 -3.90 0.12
N ILE A 321 8.10 -4.94 0.66
CA ILE A 321 8.37 -6.19 -0.04
C ILE A 321 7.10 -7.03 -0.16
N HIS A 322 6.66 -7.22 -1.40
CA HIS A 322 5.57 -8.11 -1.76
C HIS A 322 6.13 -9.42 -2.31
N ALA A 323 6.13 -10.47 -1.49
CA ALA A 323 6.51 -11.82 -1.88
C ALA A 323 5.28 -12.60 -2.38
N PRO A 324 5.35 -13.26 -3.57
CA PRO A 324 4.19 -13.89 -4.19
C PRO A 324 3.90 -15.32 -3.71
N GLY A 325 4.89 -16.02 -3.16
CA GLY A 325 4.83 -17.44 -2.83
C GLY A 325 3.92 -17.77 -1.64
N ALA A 326 3.51 -19.02 -1.52
CA ALA A 326 2.69 -19.48 -0.40
C ALA A 326 3.47 -19.54 0.92
N ASP A 327 4.77 -19.82 0.88
CA ASP A 327 5.63 -19.91 2.07
C ASP A 327 6.22 -18.54 2.44
N GLN A 328 5.41 -17.70 3.08
CA GLN A 328 5.76 -16.33 3.44
C GLN A 328 6.89 -16.27 4.48
N VAL A 329 6.92 -17.17 5.44
CA VAL A 329 7.97 -17.21 6.47
C VAL A 329 9.32 -17.55 5.85
N ARG A 330 9.36 -18.49 4.89
CA ARG A 330 10.57 -18.78 4.11
C ARG A 330 11.03 -17.55 3.33
N ALA A 331 10.11 -16.89 2.62
CA ALA A 331 10.45 -15.70 1.83
C ALA A 331 11.03 -14.59 2.72
N GLN A 332 10.44 -14.31 3.88
CA GLN A 332 10.94 -13.34 4.85
C GLN A 332 12.32 -13.71 5.38
N ARG A 333 12.53 -14.98 5.74
CA ARG A 333 13.82 -15.49 6.25
C ARG A 333 14.93 -15.35 5.20
N LEU A 334 14.66 -15.75 3.95
CA LEU A 334 15.63 -15.62 2.86
C LEU A 334 15.95 -14.15 2.57
N PHE A 335 14.92 -13.29 2.53
CA PHE A 335 15.08 -11.85 2.38
C PHE A 335 15.95 -11.26 3.50
N ALA A 336 15.65 -11.56 4.76
CA ALA A 336 16.37 -11.04 5.92
C ALA A 336 17.82 -11.50 5.96
N ARG A 337 18.10 -12.76 5.58
CA ARG A 337 19.44 -13.33 5.55
C ARG A 337 20.30 -12.75 4.40
N ASP A 338 19.74 -12.67 3.20
CA ASP A 338 20.50 -12.48 1.98
C ASP A 338 20.40 -11.05 1.42
N LEU A 339 19.21 -10.45 1.43
CA LEU A 339 18.96 -9.19 0.75
C LEU A 339 18.97 -7.98 1.69
N ALA A 340 18.38 -8.09 2.88
CA ALA A 340 18.28 -6.97 3.81
C ALA A 340 19.64 -6.37 4.20
N PRO A 341 20.71 -7.15 4.48
CA PRO A 341 22.03 -6.57 4.79
C PRO A 341 22.62 -5.77 3.62
N ARG A 342 22.42 -6.25 2.37
CA ARG A 342 22.89 -5.58 1.15
C ARG A 342 22.15 -4.25 0.91
N LEU A 343 20.85 -4.24 1.16
CA LEU A 343 20.02 -3.06 0.96
C LEU A 343 20.21 -2.00 2.05
N ARG A 344 20.46 -2.42 3.29
CA ARG A 344 20.75 -1.50 4.39
C ARG A 344 22.16 -0.86 4.30
N ALA A 345 23.02 -1.41 3.47
CA ALA A 345 24.35 -0.87 3.19
C ALA A 345 24.36 0.19 2.08
N LEU A 346 23.22 0.45 1.42
CA LEU A 346 23.08 1.49 0.40
C LEU A 346 22.94 2.87 1.03
#